data_28455c4da7fdecc3f3cc0727cb64338d
#
_entry.id   28455c4da7fdecc3f3cc0727cb64338d
#
_cell.length_a   1.000
_cell.length_b   1.000
_cell.length_c   1.000
_cell.angle_alpha   90.00
_cell.angle_beta   90.00
_cell.angle_gamma   90.00
#
_symmetry.space_group_name_H-M   'P 1'
#
loop_
_entity.id
_entity.type
_entity.pdbx_description
1 polymer ?
#
loop_
_entity_poly.entity_id
_entity_poly.type
_entity_poly.pdbx_seq_one_letter_code
_entity_poly.pdbx_strand_id
1 'polypeptide(L)'
;MKKKVVSIMMTAALAVGMLAGCGNSDSGSSNAASGNDSKSTSEAGSTSASASNAAEEEEITTTLTVWSPSEDQASDSGEWLQTMCNQFAEEHPSWHITSDYGVCAESDAKDTVTQDVEGAADVYMFANDNLTSLIAANGISKLGGQTVEEVKENNSQAIVDSVSVDGDIYGVPFTTNTWFMYYDKSAFTEDEVKNLDTMIAKDKISFPITNSWYIASFYVANGCTLFGEDGTDEAAGVDFEGDKAKAVTDYLVDLVNNPNFVSDADGSGLSGLRDGSVKAMFSGSWDASAVKEALGDNYGVVQLPTITINGEEKQMKSFSGSKAIGVNPNCEYPQVAVALARYLGSADAQKAHYEMRNVVPCNEELLSQITDDALVTAQNDTFNNTSIIQPFVKNMSNYWTPAENFGKSLVNGEVTHDNAAEMTEKLNTSMNTSAVE
;
A
#
# COMPACT_ATOMS: atom_id res chain seq x y z
N MET A 1 -3.14 4.32 49.60
CA MET A 1 -2.39 3.22 50.24
C MET A 1 -1.18 2.94 49.37
N LYS A 2 -0.01 3.15 49.97
CA LYS A 2 1.30 3.02 49.30
C LYS A 2 1.62 1.54 49.11
N LYS A 3 1.99 1.10 47.90
CA LYS A 3 2.66 -0.20 47.72
C LYS A 3 4.06 0.02 47.14
N LYS A 4 4.98 -0.63 47.81
CA LYS A 4 6.43 -0.47 47.76
C LYS A 4 7.01 -1.18 46.54
N VAL A 5 7.95 -0.49 45.89
CA VAL A 5 8.92 -1.00 44.93
C VAL A 5 9.90 -1.92 45.71
N VAL A 6 10.19 -3.08 45.15
CA VAL A 6 11.33 -3.91 45.54
C VAL A 6 12.22 -4.10 44.31
N SER A 7 13.33 -3.37 44.32
CA SER A 7 14.47 -3.61 43.45
C SER A 7 15.21 -4.86 43.90
N ILE A 8 15.53 -5.73 42.96
CA ILE A 8 16.57 -6.75 43.16
C ILE A 8 17.63 -6.51 42.09
N MET A 9 18.75 -5.97 42.53
CA MET A 9 20.02 -6.00 41.81
C MET A 9 20.61 -7.41 41.91
N MET A 10 21.09 -7.95 40.80
CA MET A 10 22.03 -9.05 40.82
C MET A 10 23.19 -8.75 39.90
N THR A 11 24.34 -8.62 40.50
CA THR A 11 25.67 -8.26 39.94
C THR A 11 26.43 -9.50 39.47
N ALA A 12 27.11 -9.32 38.34
CA ALA A 12 28.47 -9.74 37.97
C ALA A 12 28.87 -11.21 37.89
N ALA A 13 29.51 -11.60 36.81
CA ALA A 13 30.98 -11.83 36.84
C ALA A 13 31.49 -12.10 35.40
N LEU A 14 32.47 -11.30 35.04
CA LEU A 14 33.40 -11.51 33.91
C LEU A 14 34.24 -12.76 34.08
N ALA A 15 34.47 -13.52 33.03
CA ALA A 15 35.66 -14.35 32.89
C ALA A 15 36.24 -14.19 31.47
N VAL A 16 37.40 -13.56 31.45
CA VAL A 16 38.31 -13.37 30.33
C VAL A 16 39.08 -14.67 30.10
N GLY A 17 39.18 -15.13 28.85
CA GLY A 17 40.06 -16.21 28.44
C GLY A 17 40.66 -15.88 27.08
N MET A 18 41.82 -15.23 27.08
CA MET A 18 42.72 -15.11 25.93
C MET A 18 43.47 -16.40 25.71
N LEU A 19 43.61 -16.83 24.46
CA LEU A 19 44.80 -17.57 24.02
C LEU A 19 45.11 -17.23 22.55
N ALA A 20 46.25 -16.62 22.38
CA ALA A 20 46.88 -16.30 21.12
C ALA A 20 47.59 -17.50 20.50
N GLY A 21 47.71 -17.53 19.18
CA GLY A 21 48.55 -18.45 18.43
C GLY A 21 48.87 -17.90 17.06
N CYS A 22 50.04 -17.31 16.94
CA CYS A 22 50.66 -16.80 15.71
C CYS A 22 51.24 -17.91 14.81
N GLY A 23 51.45 -17.55 13.53
CA GLY A 23 52.41 -18.18 12.62
C GLY A 23 51.98 -18.13 11.18
N ASN A 24 52.34 -17.27 10.47
CA ASN A 24 53.36 -16.63 9.65
C ASN A 24 53.74 -17.41 8.36
N SER A 25 53.53 -16.72 7.21
CA SER A 25 54.21 -16.60 5.92
C SER A 25 54.97 -17.82 5.34
N ASP A 26 54.93 -18.14 4.07
CA ASP A 26 55.48 -17.39 2.93
C ASP A 26 55.33 -18.17 1.63
N SER A 27 55.14 -17.43 0.58
CA SER A 27 55.54 -17.53 -0.83
C SER A 27 56.07 -18.83 -1.46
N GLY A 28 55.67 -19.07 -2.71
CA GLY A 28 56.55 -19.61 -3.70
C GLY A 28 55.94 -20.51 -4.80
N SER A 29 55.58 -19.88 -5.86
CA SER A 29 55.79 -20.14 -7.30
C SER A 29 56.16 -21.53 -7.80
N SER A 30 55.44 -21.87 -8.89
CA SER A 30 55.89 -22.43 -10.19
C SER A 30 55.91 -23.94 -10.46
N ASN A 31 55.17 -24.20 -11.51
CA ASN A 31 55.49 -25.00 -12.70
C ASN A 31 55.42 -26.56 -12.70
N ALA A 32 54.50 -26.98 -13.52
CA ALA A 32 54.64 -27.79 -14.76
C ALA A 32 54.79 -29.31 -14.67
N ALA A 33 53.89 -29.89 -15.41
CA ALA A 33 54.05 -30.90 -16.42
C ALA A 33 53.95 -32.41 -16.07
N SER A 34 52.96 -32.99 -16.70
CA SER A 34 53.03 -34.15 -17.60
C SER A 34 53.17 -35.57 -17.03
N GLY A 35 52.25 -36.40 -17.52
CA GLY A 35 52.60 -37.78 -17.89
C GLY A 35 51.68 -38.87 -17.32
N ASN A 36 50.71 -39.22 -18.01
CA ASN A 36 50.42 -40.43 -18.76
C ASN A 36 50.27 -41.78 -18.07
N ASP A 37 49.12 -42.43 -18.44
CA ASP A 37 48.83 -43.83 -18.67
C ASP A 37 48.88 -44.88 -17.54
N SER A 38 47.78 -45.54 -17.30
CA SER A 38 47.39 -46.85 -17.83
C SER A 38 46.35 -47.57 -16.98
N LYS A 39 45.23 -47.89 -17.63
CA LYS A 39 44.39 -49.10 -17.54
C LYS A 39 44.58 -50.09 -16.39
N SER A 40 43.45 -50.40 -15.72
CA SER A 40 42.97 -51.79 -15.66
C SER A 40 41.53 -51.86 -15.10
N THR A 41 40.73 -52.63 -15.78
CA THR A 41 39.38 -53.11 -15.53
C THR A 41 39.24 -53.94 -14.25
N SER A 42 38.10 -53.78 -13.52
CA SER A 42 37.26 -54.92 -13.10
C SER A 42 35.90 -54.45 -12.58
N GLU A 43 34.86 -55.08 -13.09
CA GLU A 43 33.46 -54.99 -12.70
C GLU A 43 33.24 -55.47 -11.25
N ALA A 44 32.39 -54.74 -10.51
CA ALA A 44 31.50 -55.38 -9.55
C ALA A 44 30.35 -54.42 -9.23
N GLY A 45 29.13 -54.90 -9.40
CA GLY A 45 27.89 -54.13 -9.21
C GLY A 45 27.73 -53.58 -7.81
N SER A 46 27.19 -52.39 -7.76
CA SER A 46 26.64 -51.83 -6.53
C SER A 46 25.33 -51.12 -6.87
N THR A 47 24.28 -51.62 -6.31
CA THR A 47 22.95 -51.06 -6.26
C THR A 47 23.02 -49.63 -5.73
N SER A 48 22.73 -48.66 -6.61
CA SER A 48 22.50 -47.28 -6.21
C SER A 48 21.17 -47.20 -5.48
N ALA A 49 21.22 -47.17 -4.17
CA ALA A 49 20.14 -46.57 -3.39
C ALA A 49 20.25 -45.03 -3.57
N SER A 50 19.35 -44.47 -4.33
CA SER A 50 19.11 -43.02 -4.31
C SER A 50 18.61 -42.66 -2.91
N ALA A 51 19.51 -42.27 -2.05
CA ALA A 51 19.13 -41.50 -0.88
C ALA A 51 18.73 -40.10 -1.37
N SER A 52 17.44 -39.85 -1.45
CA SER A 52 16.91 -38.52 -1.46
C SER A 52 17.31 -37.91 -0.12
N ASN A 53 18.32 -37.03 -0.12
CA ASN A 53 18.51 -36.07 0.97
C ASN A 53 17.32 -35.12 0.92
N ALA A 54 16.20 -35.48 1.54
CA ALA A 54 15.31 -34.51 2.13
C ALA A 54 16.16 -33.86 3.25
N ALA A 55 16.55 -32.60 3.09
CA ALA A 55 17.01 -31.85 4.22
C ALA A 55 15.87 -31.91 5.24
N GLU A 56 16.16 -32.42 6.45
CA GLU A 56 15.21 -32.31 7.57
C GLU A 56 14.99 -30.81 7.76
N GLU A 57 13.77 -30.35 7.54
CA GLU A 57 13.40 -28.98 7.86
C GLU A 57 13.60 -28.76 9.35
N GLU A 58 14.21 -27.64 9.72
CA GLU A 58 14.47 -27.28 11.10
C GLU A 58 13.13 -27.17 11.85
N GLU A 59 12.97 -27.87 12.97
CA GLU A 59 11.80 -27.72 13.84
C GLU A 59 11.84 -26.34 14.51
N ILE A 60 10.84 -25.50 14.24
CA ILE A 60 10.70 -24.16 14.82
C ILE A 60 9.42 -24.12 15.63
N THR A 61 9.49 -23.57 16.83
CA THR A 61 8.30 -23.24 17.64
C THR A 61 8.30 -21.74 17.88
N THR A 62 7.28 -21.05 17.38
CA THR A 62 7.19 -19.59 17.47
C THR A 62 5.76 -19.09 17.60
N THR A 63 5.61 -17.91 18.16
CA THR A 63 4.39 -17.12 18.07
C THR A 63 4.70 -15.90 17.20
N LEU A 64 3.93 -15.70 16.12
CA LEU A 64 4.00 -14.52 15.27
C LEU A 64 2.85 -13.59 15.59
N THR A 65 3.16 -12.32 15.84
CA THR A 65 2.15 -11.26 15.91
C THR A 65 1.89 -10.76 14.49
N VAL A 66 0.61 -10.79 14.06
CA VAL A 66 0.21 -10.42 12.70
C VAL A 66 -0.87 -9.34 12.76
N TRP A 67 -0.65 -8.20 12.11
CA TRP A 67 -1.60 -7.09 12.06
C TRP A 67 -2.21 -6.90 10.67
N SER A 68 -3.53 -6.74 10.65
CA SER A 68 -4.31 -6.37 9.47
C SER A 68 -5.47 -5.44 9.86
N PRO A 69 -6.18 -4.86 8.89
CA PRO A 69 -7.46 -4.20 9.15
C PRO A 69 -8.46 -5.11 9.88
N SER A 70 -9.38 -4.49 10.63
CA SER A 70 -10.42 -5.22 11.37
C SER A 70 -11.30 -6.06 10.44
N GLU A 71 -11.53 -5.58 9.22
CA GLU A 71 -12.37 -6.22 8.21
C GLU A 71 -11.81 -7.56 7.74
N ASP A 72 -10.49 -7.72 7.70
CA ASP A 72 -9.82 -8.97 7.31
C ASP A 72 -9.90 -10.04 8.41
N GLN A 73 -10.27 -9.62 9.61
CA GLN A 73 -10.39 -10.47 10.80
C GLN A 73 -11.84 -10.70 11.22
N ALA A 74 -12.80 -10.03 10.58
CA ALA A 74 -14.19 -10.07 10.96
C ALA A 74 -14.87 -11.39 10.57
N SER A 75 -15.62 -11.98 11.51
CA SER A 75 -16.27 -13.28 11.30
C SER A 75 -17.40 -13.24 10.25
N ASP A 76 -18.02 -12.10 10.05
CA ASP A 76 -19.01 -11.88 9.01
C ASP A 76 -18.42 -11.67 7.61
N SER A 77 -17.10 -11.49 7.55
CA SER A 77 -16.31 -11.32 6.32
C SER A 77 -15.36 -12.50 6.04
N GLY A 78 -15.53 -13.63 6.74
CA GLY A 78 -14.83 -14.88 6.50
C GLY A 78 -13.49 -15.06 7.21
N GLU A 79 -13.08 -14.12 8.08
CA GLU A 79 -11.83 -14.19 8.88
C GLU A 79 -10.61 -14.52 7.99
N TRP A 80 -10.44 -13.75 6.91
CA TRP A 80 -9.44 -14.04 5.89
C TRP A 80 -8.04 -14.21 6.49
N LEU A 81 -7.62 -13.30 7.39
CA LEU A 81 -6.28 -13.36 7.98
C LEU A 81 -6.05 -14.65 8.74
N GLN A 82 -7.01 -15.01 9.64
CA GLN A 82 -6.93 -16.22 10.45
C GLN A 82 -6.93 -17.47 9.57
N THR A 83 -7.78 -17.47 8.54
CA THR A 83 -7.87 -18.59 7.58
C THR A 83 -6.54 -18.81 6.86
N MET A 84 -5.92 -17.74 6.34
CA MET A 84 -4.64 -17.83 5.64
C MET A 84 -3.48 -18.21 6.57
N CYS A 85 -3.41 -17.64 7.77
CA CYS A 85 -2.37 -18.00 8.74
C CYS A 85 -2.47 -19.46 9.20
N ASN A 86 -3.69 -19.98 9.37
CA ASN A 86 -3.90 -21.40 9.71
C ASN A 86 -3.48 -22.31 8.56
N GLN A 87 -3.84 -21.99 7.32
CA GLN A 87 -3.41 -22.79 6.15
C GLN A 87 -1.89 -22.78 5.99
N PHE A 88 -1.26 -21.60 6.17
CA PHE A 88 0.20 -21.50 6.17
C PHE A 88 0.84 -22.41 7.21
N ALA A 89 0.32 -22.45 8.44
CA ALA A 89 0.83 -23.33 9.48
C ALA A 89 0.62 -24.81 9.15
N GLU A 90 -0.48 -25.18 8.51
CA GLU A 90 -0.75 -26.56 8.05
C GLU A 90 0.19 -26.99 6.93
N GLU A 91 0.61 -26.07 6.05
CA GLU A 91 1.59 -26.34 4.98
C GLU A 91 3.02 -26.48 5.49
N HIS A 92 3.31 -26.03 6.72
CA HIS A 92 4.63 -26.08 7.35
C HIS A 92 4.60 -26.91 8.65
N PRO A 93 4.36 -28.21 8.59
CA PRO A 93 4.12 -29.02 9.80
C PRO A 93 5.33 -29.14 10.74
N SER A 94 6.55 -28.87 10.26
CA SER A 94 7.77 -28.77 11.08
C SER A 94 7.86 -27.43 11.84
N TRP A 95 7.05 -26.44 11.46
CA TRP A 95 6.95 -25.15 12.12
C TRP A 95 5.71 -25.11 13.01
N HIS A 96 5.90 -25.14 14.31
CA HIS A 96 4.82 -25.04 15.30
C HIS A 96 4.47 -23.57 15.52
N ILE A 97 3.70 -23.00 14.58
CA ILE A 97 3.37 -21.57 14.56
C ILE A 97 2.08 -21.34 15.32
N THR A 98 2.11 -20.37 16.24
CA THR A 98 0.92 -19.75 16.83
C THR A 98 0.84 -18.32 16.29
N SER A 99 -0.35 -17.87 15.88
CA SER A 99 -0.55 -16.49 15.42
C SER A 99 -1.35 -15.69 16.46
N ASP A 100 -0.79 -14.56 16.88
CA ASP A 100 -1.50 -13.55 17.68
C ASP A 100 -1.91 -12.40 16.75
N TYR A 101 -3.20 -12.03 16.77
CA TYR A 101 -3.76 -11.08 15.83
C TYR A 101 -3.98 -9.72 16.48
N GLY A 102 -3.55 -8.66 15.79
CA GLY A 102 -3.83 -7.28 16.15
C GLY A 102 -4.50 -6.52 15.02
N VAL A 103 -5.24 -5.47 15.37
CA VAL A 103 -5.92 -4.62 14.38
C VAL A 103 -5.08 -3.37 14.11
N CYS A 104 -4.73 -3.17 12.85
CA CYS A 104 -4.07 -1.98 12.36
C CYS A 104 -4.50 -1.77 10.90
N ALA A 105 -5.10 -0.61 10.60
CA ALA A 105 -5.39 -0.25 9.21
C ALA A 105 -4.08 0.00 8.46
N GLU A 106 -4.05 -0.34 7.17
CA GLU A 106 -2.82 -0.19 6.36
C GLU A 106 -2.34 1.26 6.30
N SER A 107 -3.26 2.23 6.32
CA SER A 107 -2.95 3.67 6.37
C SER A 107 -2.27 4.09 7.67
N ASP A 108 -2.54 3.39 8.77
CA ASP A 108 -2.09 3.72 10.12
C ASP A 108 -0.80 2.98 10.51
N ALA A 109 -0.34 2.06 9.66
CA ALA A 109 0.81 1.21 9.93
C ALA A 109 2.06 2.02 10.30
N LYS A 110 2.33 3.10 9.58
CA LYS A 110 3.43 4.02 9.86
C LYS A 110 3.38 4.52 11.30
N ASP A 111 2.26 5.11 11.70
CA ASP A 111 2.14 5.74 13.01
C ASP A 111 2.15 4.70 14.14
N THR A 112 1.55 3.54 13.91
CA THR A 112 1.48 2.45 14.90
C THR A 112 2.85 1.77 15.07
N VAL A 113 3.51 1.40 13.99
CA VAL A 113 4.81 0.69 14.03
C VAL A 113 5.92 1.61 14.55
N THR A 114 5.97 2.89 14.12
CA THR A 114 7.07 3.79 14.51
C THR A 114 6.99 4.28 15.96
N GLN A 115 5.85 4.14 16.63
CA GLN A 115 5.73 4.44 18.06
C GLN A 115 6.55 3.49 18.93
N ASP A 116 6.60 2.20 18.59
CA ASP A 116 7.36 1.17 19.30
C ASP A 116 7.71 0.05 18.32
N VAL A 117 8.82 0.21 17.61
CA VAL A 117 9.25 -0.74 16.58
C VAL A 117 9.57 -2.13 17.16
N GLU A 118 10.08 -2.19 18.40
CA GLU A 118 10.40 -3.47 19.06
C GLU A 118 9.14 -4.22 19.50
N GLY A 119 8.08 -3.48 19.87
CA GLY A 119 6.79 -4.04 20.30
C GLY A 119 5.76 -4.16 19.17
N ALA A 120 6.08 -3.72 17.96
CA ALA A 120 5.20 -3.84 16.80
C ALA A 120 5.12 -5.28 16.29
N ALA A 121 4.08 -5.59 15.49
CA ALA A 121 3.88 -6.91 14.92
C ALA A 121 5.07 -7.40 14.09
N ASP A 122 5.27 -8.72 14.07
CA ASP A 122 6.28 -9.39 13.24
C ASP A 122 5.96 -9.27 11.75
N VAL A 123 4.67 -9.38 11.42
CA VAL A 123 4.13 -9.24 10.07
C VAL A 123 2.94 -8.29 10.11
N TYR A 124 2.90 -7.31 9.23
CA TYR A 124 1.82 -6.34 9.20
C TYR A 124 1.51 -5.84 7.78
N MET A 125 0.27 -5.41 7.57
CA MET A 125 -0.14 -4.79 6.32
C MET A 125 0.09 -3.28 6.37
N PHE A 126 0.49 -2.71 5.23
CA PHE A 126 0.72 -1.26 5.12
C PHE A 126 0.36 -0.74 3.73
N ALA A 127 -0.04 0.51 3.65
CA ALA A 127 -0.16 1.25 2.39
C ALA A 127 1.21 1.80 1.98
N ASN A 128 1.52 1.75 0.70
CA ASN A 128 2.85 2.07 0.17
C ASN A 128 3.36 3.48 0.52
N ASP A 129 2.47 4.44 0.77
CA ASP A 129 2.83 5.80 1.23
C ASP A 129 3.46 5.83 2.63
N ASN A 130 3.34 4.76 3.39
CA ASN A 130 3.99 4.58 4.68
C ASN A 130 5.45 4.12 4.57
N LEU A 131 5.85 3.60 3.40
CA LEU A 131 7.10 2.85 3.22
C LEU A 131 8.36 3.63 3.63
N THR A 132 8.52 4.85 3.15
CA THR A 132 9.72 5.66 3.47
C THR A 132 9.85 5.97 4.96
N SER A 133 8.73 6.18 5.65
CA SER A 133 8.71 6.41 7.09
C SER A 133 9.05 5.15 7.87
N LEU A 134 8.53 3.99 7.45
CA LEU A 134 8.85 2.69 8.04
C LEU A 134 10.32 2.33 7.88
N ILE A 135 10.92 2.60 6.70
CA ILE A 135 12.36 2.41 6.45
C ILE A 135 13.17 3.34 7.35
N ALA A 136 12.83 4.63 7.42
CA ALA A 136 13.55 5.61 8.22
C ALA A 136 13.56 5.27 9.73
N ALA A 137 12.46 4.68 10.22
CA ALA A 137 12.34 4.21 11.60
C ALA A 137 12.95 2.83 11.85
N ASN A 138 13.49 2.15 10.82
CA ASN A 138 13.91 0.75 10.88
C ASN A 138 12.76 -0.18 11.34
N GLY A 139 11.54 0.12 10.91
CA GLY A 139 10.32 -0.64 11.24
C GLY A 139 9.98 -1.73 10.23
N ILE A 140 10.63 -1.75 9.06
CA ILE A 140 10.38 -2.72 8.00
C ILE A 140 11.69 -3.32 7.47
N SER A 141 11.66 -4.61 7.19
CA SER A 141 12.80 -5.37 6.66
C SER A 141 12.90 -5.25 5.14
N LYS A 142 14.14 -5.12 4.64
CA LYS A 142 14.44 -5.38 3.24
C LYS A 142 14.23 -6.88 2.94
N LEU A 143 13.49 -7.17 1.89
CA LEU A 143 13.26 -8.53 1.41
C LEU A 143 14.40 -8.99 0.48
N GLY A 144 14.53 -10.32 0.30
CA GLY A 144 15.58 -10.91 -0.53
C GLY A 144 15.17 -12.26 -1.12
N GLY A 145 16.09 -12.84 -1.91
CA GLY A 145 15.95 -14.19 -2.46
C GLY A 145 14.68 -14.41 -3.26
N GLN A 146 14.07 -15.57 -3.09
CA GLN A 146 12.87 -15.99 -3.81
C GLN A 146 11.69 -15.01 -3.67
N THR A 147 11.52 -14.38 -2.51
CA THR A 147 10.43 -13.40 -2.30
C THR A 147 10.51 -12.23 -3.27
N VAL A 148 11.72 -11.71 -3.49
CA VAL A 148 11.95 -10.61 -4.45
C VAL A 148 11.70 -11.05 -5.89
N GLU A 149 12.09 -12.27 -6.23
CA GLU A 149 11.86 -12.85 -7.57
C GLU A 149 10.36 -12.98 -7.83
N GLU A 150 9.60 -13.55 -6.89
CA GLU A 150 8.15 -13.72 -7.00
C GLU A 150 7.40 -12.36 -7.06
N VAL A 151 7.81 -11.36 -6.26
CA VAL A 151 7.21 -10.02 -6.33
C VAL A 151 7.40 -9.42 -7.73
N LYS A 152 8.58 -9.57 -8.34
CA LYS A 152 8.87 -9.05 -9.68
C LYS A 152 8.19 -9.83 -10.80
N GLU A 153 8.01 -11.12 -10.63
CA GLU A 153 7.42 -12.00 -11.64
C GLU A 153 5.90 -11.87 -11.69
N ASN A 154 5.26 -11.69 -10.53
CA ASN A 154 3.82 -11.78 -10.39
C ASN A 154 3.09 -10.43 -10.49
N ASN A 155 3.80 -9.31 -10.53
CA ASN A 155 3.21 -7.98 -10.47
C ASN A 155 3.73 -7.06 -11.58
N SER A 156 2.91 -6.10 -12.00
CA SER A 156 3.33 -5.05 -12.91
C SER A 156 4.49 -4.23 -12.35
N GLN A 157 5.30 -3.62 -13.22
CA GLN A 157 6.43 -2.79 -12.79
C GLN A 157 6.00 -1.67 -11.83
N ALA A 158 4.84 -1.03 -12.07
CA ALA A 158 4.32 0.03 -11.21
C ALA A 158 4.02 -0.48 -9.79
N ILE A 159 3.52 -1.70 -9.63
CA ILE A 159 3.31 -2.33 -8.31
C ILE A 159 4.64 -2.68 -7.65
N VAL A 160 5.60 -3.21 -8.40
CA VAL A 160 6.96 -3.48 -7.90
C VAL A 160 7.63 -2.19 -7.42
N ASP A 161 7.54 -1.12 -8.20
CA ASP A 161 8.11 0.19 -7.85
C ASP A 161 7.46 0.76 -6.58
N SER A 162 6.16 0.52 -6.36
CA SER A 162 5.43 1.00 -5.19
C SER A 162 5.88 0.39 -3.85
N VAL A 163 6.60 -0.71 -3.86
CA VAL A 163 7.19 -1.37 -2.68
C VAL A 163 8.72 -1.34 -2.68
N SER A 164 9.31 -0.52 -3.58
CA SER A 164 10.76 -0.43 -3.78
C SER A 164 11.30 0.95 -3.40
N VAL A 165 12.44 0.98 -2.71
CA VAL A 165 13.22 2.19 -2.45
C VAL A 165 14.69 1.90 -2.76
N ASP A 166 15.34 2.76 -3.55
CA ASP A 166 16.73 2.60 -3.99
C ASP A 166 17.03 1.24 -4.65
N GLY A 167 16.02 0.63 -5.30
CA GLY A 167 16.11 -0.67 -5.97
C GLY A 167 15.93 -1.88 -5.06
N ASP A 168 15.73 -1.68 -3.77
CA ASP A 168 15.46 -2.71 -2.76
C ASP A 168 13.95 -2.84 -2.51
N ILE A 169 13.44 -4.07 -2.42
CA ILE A 169 12.04 -4.37 -2.15
C ILE A 169 11.84 -4.60 -0.65
N TYR A 170 10.77 -4.00 -0.09
CA TYR A 170 10.47 -4.03 1.35
C TYR A 170 9.11 -4.66 1.68
N GLY A 171 8.22 -4.84 0.72
CA GLY A 171 6.90 -5.41 0.95
C GLY A 171 6.49 -6.41 -0.10
N VAL A 172 5.58 -7.31 0.26
CA VAL A 172 4.91 -8.23 -0.68
C VAL A 172 3.54 -7.63 -1.00
N PRO A 173 3.32 -7.09 -2.22
CA PRO A 173 2.05 -6.47 -2.57
C PRO A 173 0.93 -7.51 -2.69
N PHE A 174 -0.30 -7.13 -2.31
CA PHE A 174 -1.48 -7.99 -2.40
C PHE A 174 -2.69 -7.33 -3.09
N THR A 175 -2.69 -5.99 -3.20
CA THR A 175 -3.74 -5.24 -3.92
C THR A 175 -3.20 -3.91 -4.40
N THR A 176 -3.81 -3.34 -5.44
CA THR A 176 -3.57 -1.95 -5.82
C THR A 176 -4.24 -1.02 -4.82
N ASN A 177 -3.62 0.13 -4.57
CA ASN A 177 -4.16 1.17 -3.70
C ASN A 177 -4.51 2.40 -4.54
N THR A 178 -5.78 2.55 -4.87
CA THR A 178 -6.33 3.71 -5.57
C THR A 178 -7.81 3.87 -5.25
N TRP A 179 -8.42 4.97 -5.69
CA TRP A 179 -9.83 5.25 -5.52
C TRP A 179 -10.47 5.63 -6.86
N PHE A 180 -11.76 5.35 -6.97
CA PHE A 180 -12.58 5.51 -8.16
C PHE A 180 -13.99 5.95 -7.78
N MET A 181 -14.95 5.87 -8.68
CA MET A 181 -16.31 6.38 -8.43
C MET A 181 -17.34 5.26 -8.37
N TYR A 182 -18.16 5.29 -7.31
CA TYR A 182 -19.40 4.53 -7.17
C TYR A 182 -20.60 5.41 -7.48
N TYR A 183 -21.64 4.84 -8.09
CA TYR A 183 -22.84 5.58 -8.44
C TYR A 183 -24.09 4.70 -8.50
N ASP A 184 -25.25 5.32 -8.31
CA ASP A 184 -26.57 4.71 -8.46
C ASP A 184 -26.97 4.70 -9.94
N LYS A 185 -27.03 3.52 -10.57
CA LYS A 185 -27.43 3.32 -11.98
C LYS A 185 -28.84 3.79 -12.27
N SER A 186 -29.71 3.93 -11.25
CA SER A 186 -31.04 4.49 -11.43
C SER A 186 -31.04 6.02 -11.57
N ALA A 187 -29.96 6.68 -11.09
CA ALA A 187 -29.79 8.12 -11.15
C ALA A 187 -28.98 8.56 -12.38
N PHE A 188 -27.94 7.82 -12.75
CA PHE A 188 -27.01 8.20 -13.81
C PHE A 188 -26.84 7.10 -14.85
N THR A 189 -26.75 7.51 -16.11
CA THR A 189 -26.40 6.65 -17.24
C THR A 189 -24.87 6.51 -17.36
N GLU A 190 -24.40 5.52 -18.14
CA GLU A 190 -22.98 5.29 -18.43
C GLU A 190 -22.31 6.48 -19.15
N ASP A 191 -23.05 7.31 -19.88
CA ASP A 191 -22.52 8.51 -20.52
C ASP A 191 -22.44 9.69 -19.54
N GLU A 192 -23.40 9.84 -18.66
CA GLU A 192 -23.41 10.92 -17.66
C GLU A 192 -22.25 10.79 -16.65
N VAL A 193 -21.90 9.57 -16.26
CA VAL A 193 -20.82 9.31 -15.28
C VAL A 193 -19.42 9.60 -15.79
N LYS A 194 -19.25 9.92 -17.08
CA LYS A 194 -17.96 10.30 -17.66
C LYS A 194 -17.51 11.70 -17.30
N ASN A 195 -18.45 12.56 -16.85
CA ASN A 195 -18.13 13.95 -16.54
C ASN A 195 -18.82 14.39 -15.24
N LEU A 196 -18.04 14.87 -14.28
CA LEU A 196 -18.51 15.26 -12.94
C LEU A 196 -19.49 16.42 -12.98
N ASP A 197 -19.28 17.42 -13.87
CA ASP A 197 -20.13 18.59 -13.97
C ASP A 197 -21.52 18.21 -14.51
N THR A 198 -21.58 17.24 -15.41
CA THR A 198 -22.86 16.66 -15.89
C THR A 198 -23.62 15.97 -14.77
N MET A 199 -22.92 15.21 -13.95
CA MET A 199 -23.53 14.50 -12.82
C MET A 199 -24.06 15.45 -11.76
N ILE A 200 -23.22 16.40 -11.30
CA ILE A 200 -23.58 17.31 -10.21
C ILE A 200 -24.65 18.32 -10.61
N ALA A 201 -24.82 18.59 -11.91
CA ALA A 201 -25.94 19.37 -12.42
C ALA A 201 -27.30 18.64 -12.27
N LYS A 202 -27.28 17.32 -12.11
CA LYS A 202 -28.44 16.45 -12.09
C LYS A 202 -28.82 16.00 -10.68
N ASP A 203 -27.86 15.57 -9.87
CA ASP A 203 -28.12 15.01 -8.54
C ASP A 203 -26.91 15.17 -7.59
N LYS A 204 -27.09 14.79 -6.34
CA LYS A 204 -26.09 14.95 -5.28
C LYS A 204 -24.96 13.94 -5.39
N ILE A 205 -23.75 14.48 -5.31
CA ILE A 205 -22.48 13.76 -5.33
C ILE A 205 -21.70 14.09 -4.08
N SER A 206 -21.16 13.05 -3.44
CA SER A 206 -20.26 13.16 -2.30
C SER A 206 -18.80 12.98 -2.73
N PHE A 207 -17.92 13.88 -2.29
CA PHE A 207 -16.49 13.83 -2.58
C PHE A 207 -15.67 14.20 -1.34
N PRO A 208 -14.58 13.44 -0.99
CA PRO A 208 -13.77 13.67 0.19
C PRO A 208 -12.75 14.82 -0.02
N ILE A 209 -13.28 16.03 -0.28
CA ILE A 209 -12.50 17.23 -0.62
C ILE A 209 -11.57 17.69 0.52
N THR A 210 -11.90 17.36 1.76
CA THR A 210 -11.10 17.66 2.95
C THR A 210 -10.00 16.65 3.24
N ASN A 211 -9.88 15.62 2.41
CA ASN A 211 -8.82 14.62 2.50
C ASN A 211 -7.76 14.91 1.42
N SER A 212 -6.52 15.10 1.84
CA SER A 212 -5.39 15.47 0.98
C SER A 212 -5.09 14.42 -0.10
N TRP A 213 -5.42 13.15 0.12
CA TRP A 213 -5.21 12.08 -0.86
C TRP A 213 -6.14 12.20 -2.08
N TYR A 214 -7.28 12.86 -1.93
CA TYR A 214 -8.27 13.03 -3.00
C TYR A 214 -8.16 14.38 -3.72
N ILE A 215 -7.90 15.48 -2.99
CA ILE A 215 -7.96 16.84 -3.55
C ILE A 215 -6.93 17.09 -4.67
N ALA A 216 -5.77 16.39 -4.64
CA ALA A 216 -4.74 16.49 -5.68
C ALA A 216 -5.29 16.20 -7.08
N SER A 217 -6.30 15.35 -7.19
CA SER A 217 -6.86 14.89 -8.47
C SER A 217 -7.32 16.03 -9.37
N PHE A 218 -7.82 17.11 -8.79
CA PHE A 218 -8.27 18.30 -9.53
C PHE A 218 -7.09 19.11 -10.08
N TYR A 219 -6.04 19.29 -9.28
CA TYR A 219 -4.84 20.03 -9.69
C TYR A 219 -4.06 19.27 -10.75
N VAL A 220 -3.88 17.96 -10.56
CA VAL A 220 -3.21 17.11 -11.54
C VAL A 220 -3.98 17.04 -12.85
N ALA A 221 -5.33 17.02 -12.79
CA ALA A 221 -6.17 17.07 -13.99
C ALA A 221 -5.86 18.28 -14.88
N ASN A 222 -5.54 19.44 -14.28
CA ASN A 222 -5.23 20.65 -15.03
C ASN A 222 -3.73 20.91 -15.23
N GLY A 223 -2.91 19.86 -15.14
CA GLY A 223 -1.47 19.90 -15.46
C GLY A 223 -0.58 20.45 -14.35
N CYS A 224 -1.05 20.47 -13.11
CA CYS A 224 -0.19 20.65 -11.95
C CYS A 224 0.54 19.35 -11.63
N THR A 225 1.74 19.43 -11.08
CA THR A 225 2.59 18.26 -10.82
C THR A 225 3.03 18.24 -9.36
N LEU A 226 3.37 17.03 -8.90
CA LEU A 226 4.02 16.79 -7.62
C LEU A 226 5.37 16.13 -7.93
N PHE A 227 6.46 16.84 -7.63
CA PHE A 227 7.84 16.36 -7.82
C PHE A 227 8.16 15.96 -9.27
N GLY A 228 7.80 16.84 -10.23
CA GLY A 228 7.97 16.60 -11.66
C GLY A 228 6.84 15.78 -12.29
N GLU A 229 7.02 15.39 -13.56
CA GLU A 229 5.99 14.67 -14.33
C GLU A 229 5.79 13.22 -13.83
N ASP A 230 6.84 12.60 -13.33
CA ASP A 230 6.88 11.21 -12.89
C ASP A 230 6.90 11.05 -11.34
N GLY A 231 6.87 12.17 -10.59
CA GLY A 231 6.83 12.14 -9.13
C GLY A 231 8.17 11.81 -8.44
N THR A 232 9.29 11.86 -9.17
CA THR A 232 10.61 11.43 -8.68
C THR A 232 11.62 12.58 -8.50
N ASP A 233 11.35 13.77 -9.02
CA ASP A 233 12.23 14.94 -8.92
C ASP A 233 11.92 15.76 -7.67
N GLU A 234 12.58 15.45 -6.57
CA GLU A 234 12.41 16.15 -5.29
C GLU A 234 12.72 17.67 -5.40
N ALA A 235 13.62 18.06 -6.30
CA ALA A 235 13.99 19.45 -6.50
C ALA A 235 12.92 20.26 -7.24
N ALA A 236 12.09 19.61 -8.05
CA ALA A 236 10.96 20.25 -8.72
C ALA A 236 9.86 20.66 -7.73
N GLY A 237 9.74 19.98 -6.59
CA GLY A 237 8.72 20.29 -5.60
C GLY A 237 7.29 20.06 -6.10
N VAL A 238 6.33 20.67 -5.40
CA VAL A 238 4.91 20.70 -5.80
C VAL A 238 4.67 21.94 -6.65
N ASP A 239 4.15 21.76 -7.87
CA ASP A 239 3.84 22.83 -8.82
C ASP A 239 2.32 23.08 -8.90
N PHE A 240 1.75 23.56 -7.78
CA PHE A 240 0.36 24.03 -7.72
C PHE A 240 0.34 25.56 -7.77
N GLU A 241 0.90 26.12 -8.86
CA GLU A 241 1.08 27.56 -9.02
C GLU A 241 0.55 28.11 -10.35
N GLY A 242 0.49 29.45 -10.43
CA GLY A 242 0.10 30.18 -11.61
C GLY A 242 -1.36 30.02 -12.02
N ASP A 243 -1.65 30.40 -13.26
CA ASP A 243 -3.03 30.45 -13.79
C ASP A 243 -3.68 29.06 -13.85
N LYS A 244 -2.89 27.99 -14.08
CA LYS A 244 -3.40 26.62 -14.14
C LYS A 244 -3.96 26.17 -12.79
N ALA A 245 -3.24 26.41 -11.69
CA ALA A 245 -3.67 26.05 -10.36
C ALA A 245 -4.78 26.95 -9.83
N LYS A 246 -4.70 28.28 -10.12
CA LYS A 246 -5.78 29.20 -9.80
C LYS A 246 -7.10 28.81 -10.43
N ALA A 247 -7.09 28.38 -11.71
CA ALA A 247 -8.30 27.92 -12.40
C ALA A 247 -8.92 26.69 -11.70
N VAL A 248 -8.11 25.80 -11.14
CA VAL A 248 -8.59 24.68 -10.32
C VAL A 248 -9.19 25.19 -9.02
N THR A 249 -8.54 26.13 -8.34
CA THR A 249 -9.08 26.73 -7.12
C THR A 249 -10.44 27.40 -7.35
N ASP A 250 -10.59 28.16 -8.46
CA ASP A 250 -11.87 28.72 -8.84
C ASP A 250 -12.94 27.65 -9.10
N TYR A 251 -12.58 26.58 -9.81
CA TYR A 251 -13.47 25.43 -10.03
C TYR A 251 -13.90 24.79 -8.69
N LEU A 252 -12.98 24.60 -7.76
CA LEU A 252 -13.28 24.02 -6.44
C LEU A 252 -14.19 24.94 -5.61
N VAL A 253 -14.03 26.25 -5.70
CA VAL A 253 -14.96 27.21 -5.08
C VAL A 253 -16.36 27.05 -5.64
N ASP A 254 -16.53 26.91 -6.96
CA ASP A 254 -17.84 26.66 -7.58
C ASP A 254 -18.40 25.31 -7.17
N LEU A 255 -17.55 24.27 -7.12
CA LEU A 255 -17.92 22.92 -6.75
C LEU A 255 -18.48 22.84 -5.32
N VAL A 256 -17.74 23.37 -4.33
CA VAL A 256 -18.18 23.30 -2.92
C VAL A 256 -19.41 24.17 -2.62
N ASN A 257 -19.68 25.18 -3.43
CA ASN A 257 -20.88 26.02 -3.34
C ASN A 257 -22.08 25.46 -4.14
N ASN A 258 -21.89 24.37 -4.89
CA ASN A 258 -22.99 23.74 -5.62
C ASN A 258 -23.93 23.04 -4.63
N PRO A 259 -25.27 23.27 -4.70
CA PRO A 259 -26.24 22.65 -3.79
C PRO A 259 -26.28 21.11 -3.86
N ASN A 260 -25.77 20.53 -4.94
CA ASN A 260 -25.66 19.08 -5.12
C ASN A 260 -24.29 18.51 -4.69
N PHE A 261 -23.38 19.37 -4.21
CA PHE A 261 -22.12 18.91 -3.64
C PHE A 261 -22.30 18.51 -2.17
N VAL A 262 -21.74 17.38 -1.78
CA VAL A 262 -21.67 16.91 -0.40
C VAL A 262 -20.20 16.66 -0.07
N SER A 263 -19.64 17.39 0.89
CA SER A 263 -18.31 17.07 1.41
C SER A 263 -18.37 15.74 2.15
N ASP A 264 -17.63 14.75 1.67
CA ASP A 264 -17.51 13.46 2.35
C ASP A 264 -16.54 13.60 3.52
N ALA A 265 -17.11 13.80 4.68
CA ALA A 265 -16.41 13.70 5.94
C ALA A 265 -17.04 12.55 6.74
N ASP A 266 -16.22 11.76 7.39
CA ASP A 266 -16.67 10.71 8.30
C ASP A 266 -17.67 9.68 7.70
N GLY A 267 -17.53 9.35 6.39
CA GLY A 267 -18.34 8.36 5.71
C GLY A 267 -19.74 8.84 5.32
N SER A 268 -19.94 10.14 5.16
CA SER A 268 -21.23 10.73 4.75
C SER A 268 -21.64 10.28 3.34
N GLY A 269 -20.71 9.98 2.44
CA GLY A 269 -20.98 9.47 1.10
C GLY A 269 -21.67 8.11 1.13
N LEU A 270 -21.14 7.14 1.85
CA LEU A 270 -21.74 5.82 1.99
C LEU A 270 -23.09 5.87 2.71
N SER A 271 -23.20 6.69 3.77
CA SER A 271 -24.46 6.89 4.47
C SER A 271 -25.52 7.50 3.55
N GLY A 272 -25.14 8.46 2.70
CA GLY A 272 -26.01 9.09 1.72
C GLY A 272 -26.42 8.17 0.58
N LEU A 273 -25.58 7.22 0.16
CA LEU A 273 -25.98 6.16 -0.79
C LEU A 273 -27.02 5.24 -0.16
N ARG A 274 -26.87 4.87 1.12
CA ARG A 274 -27.80 3.98 1.84
C ARG A 274 -29.20 4.59 2.00
N ASP A 275 -29.28 5.89 2.31
CA ASP A 275 -30.56 6.59 2.51
C ASP A 275 -31.09 7.25 1.21
N GLY A 276 -30.32 7.20 0.13
CA GLY A 276 -30.69 7.75 -1.18
C GLY A 276 -30.52 9.26 -1.30
N SER A 277 -29.93 9.94 -0.32
CA SER A 277 -29.67 11.39 -0.34
C SER A 277 -28.46 11.77 -1.17
N VAL A 278 -27.59 10.83 -1.50
CA VAL A 278 -26.42 10.95 -2.40
C VAL A 278 -26.54 9.89 -3.48
N LYS A 279 -26.14 10.20 -4.71
CA LYS A 279 -26.25 9.33 -5.87
C LYS A 279 -24.89 8.88 -6.45
N ALA A 280 -23.80 9.49 -6.02
CA ALA A 280 -22.45 9.03 -6.33
C ALA A 280 -21.48 9.43 -5.21
N MET A 281 -20.46 8.60 -5.01
CA MET A 281 -19.34 8.86 -4.07
C MET A 281 -18.02 8.37 -4.64
N PHE A 282 -16.93 8.85 -4.07
CA PHE A 282 -15.57 8.44 -4.44
C PHE A 282 -14.92 7.70 -3.29
N SER A 283 -14.47 6.48 -3.55
CA SER A 283 -13.77 5.62 -2.59
C SER A 283 -13.03 4.49 -3.33
N GLY A 284 -12.30 3.66 -2.60
CA GLY A 284 -11.63 2.49 -3.17
C GLY A 284 -12.40 1.18 -2.97
N SER A 285 -11.73 0.06 -3.26
CA SER A 285 -12.32 -1.28 -3.15
C SER A 285 -12.71 -1.67 -1.71
N TRP A 286 -12.16 -1.00 -0.70
CA TRP A 286 -12.50 -1.21 0.71
C TRP A 286 -13.97 -0.93 1.05
N ASP A 287 -14.66 -0.07 0.29
CA ASP A 287 -16.08 0.21 0.47
C ASP A 287 -16.99 -0.61 -0.46
N ALA A 288 -16.44 -1.41 -1.37
CA ALA A 288 -17.19 -2.09 -2.43
C ALA A 288 -18.36 -2.93 -1.91
N SER A 289 -18.13 -3.73 -0.87
CA SER A 289 -19.17 -4.59 -0.27
C SER A 289 -20.31 -3.76 0.33
N ALA A 290 -19.98 -2.69 1.06
CA ALA A 290 -20.94 -1.82 1.70
C ALA A 290 -21.75 -1.00 0.69
N VAL A 291 -21.13 -0.54 -0.41
CA VAL A 291 -21.80 0.16 -1.49
C VAL A 291 -22.71 -0.79 -2.28
N LYS A 292 -22.26 -2.02 -2.53
CA LYS A 292 -23.06 -3.05 -3.20
C LYS A 292 -24.31 -3.42 -2.38
N GLU A 293 -24.16 -3.51 -1.05
CA GLU A 293 -25.30 -3.67 -0.14
C GLU A 293 -26.27 -2.49 -0.21
N ALA A 294 -25.75 -1.25 -0.23
CA ALA A 294 -26.55 -0.04 -0.26
C ALA A 294 -27.36 0.13 -1.55
N LEU A 295 -26.76 -0.17 -2.70
CA LEU A 295 -27.34 0.09 -4.03
C LEU A 295 -28.03 -1.13 -4.65
N GLY A 296 -27.72 -2.35 -4.21
CA GLY A 296 -28.30 -3.58 -4.77
C GLY A 296 -28.11 -3.67 -6.28
N ASP A 297 -29.20 -3.87 -7.03
CA ASP A 297 -29.20 -3.98 -8.50
C ASP A 297 -28.75 -2.68 -9.21
N ASN A 298 -28.80 -1.54 -8.51
CA ASN A 298 -28.36 -0.25 -9.04
C ASN A 298 -26.86 0.04 -8.79
N TYR A 299 -26.12 -0.93 -8.28
CA TYR A 299 -24.68 -0.80 -8.05
C TYR A 299 -23.95 -0.45 -9.35
N GLY A 300 -23.35 0.74 -9.40
CA GLY A 300 -22.47 1.21 -10.44
C GLY A 300 -21.10 1.51 -9.87
N VAL A 301 -20.05 1.15 -10.61
CA VAL A 301 -18.66 1.48 -10.30
C VAL A 301 -17.90 1.72 -11.59
N VAL A 302 -17.05 2.76 -11.61
CA VAL A 302 -16.36 3.20 -12.83
C VAL A 302 -15.09 3.99 -12.45
N GLN A 303 -14.12 4.07 -13.37
CA GLN A 303 -12.97 4.94 -13.25
C GLN A 303 -13.37 6.42 -13.05
N LEU A 304 -12.39 7.28 -12.77
CA LEU A 304 -12.63 8.70 -12.51
C LEU A 304 -13.20 9.44 -13.71
N PRO A 305 -14.16 10.37 -13.48
CA PRO A 305 -14.73 11.21 -14.53
C PRO A 305 -13.76 12.31 -14.97
N THR A 306 -14.10 13.00 -16.05
CA THR A 306 -13.54 14.29 -16.41
C THR A 306 -14.21 15.42 -15.62
N ILE A 307 -13.53 16.58 -15.54
CA ILE A 307 -14.06 17.87 -15.08
C ILE A 307 -13.87 18.91 -16.18
N THR A 308 -14.66 20.00 -16.13
CA THR A 308 -14.57 21.06 -17.14
C THR A 308 -13.94 22.31 -16.53
N ILE A 309 -12.70 22.62 -16.91
CA ILE A 309 -11.98 23.81 -16.48
C ILE A 309 -11.78 24.73 -17.69
N ASN A 310 -12.23 25.99 -17.61
CA ASN A 310 -12.15 26.98 -18.68
C ASN A 310 -12.73 26.49 -20.04
N GLY A 311 -13.76 25.62 -19.97
CA GLY A 311 -14.43 25.07 -21.15
C GLY A 311 -13.71 23.88 -21.81
N GLU A 312 -12.67 23.36 -21.19
CA GLU A 312 -11.96 22.17 -21.63
C GLU A 312 -12.17 21.02 -20.65
N GLU A 313 -12.43 19.82 -21.17
CA GLU A 313 -12.49 18.61 -20.35
C GLU A 313 -11.09 18.20 -19.91
N LYS A 314 -10.95 17.91 -18.63
CA LYS A 314 -9.71 17.50 -17.96
C LYS A 314 -9.96 16.21 -17.19
N GLN A 315 -9.13 15.20 -17.42
CA GLN A 315 -9.25 13.92 -16.74
C GLN A 315 -8.77 14.03 -15.30
N MET A 316 -9.66 13.78 -14.33
CA MET A 316 -9.28 13.60 -12.93
C MET A 316 -8.31 12.42 -12.81
N LYS A 317 -7.33 12.54 -11.92
CA LYS A 317 -6.34 11.49 -11.67
C LYS A 317 -6.15 11.26 -10.18
N SER A 318 -6.43 10.03 -9.73
CA SER A 318 -6.15 9.63 -8.36
C SER A 318 -4.66 9.43 -8.12
N PHE A 319 -4.23 9.43 -6.87
CA PHE A 319 -3.01 8.72 -6.50
C PHE A 319 -3.21 7.22 -6.64
N SER A 320 -2.17 6.52 -7.03
CA SER A 320 -2.12 5.06 -7.08
C SER A 320 -0.82 4.53 -6.47
N GLY A 321 -0.89 3.29 -6.05
CA GLY A 321 0.20 2.54 -5.46
C GLY A 321 -0.27 1.14 -5.12
N SER A 322 0.24 0.56 -4.03
CA SER A 322 -0.18 -0.75 -3.54
C SER A 322 -0.41 -0.74 -2.04
N LYS A 323 -1.11 -1.77 -1.58
CA LYS A 323 -1.02 -2.23 -0.19
C LYS A 323 -0.20 -3.50 -0.18
N ALA A 324 0.64 -3.63 0.82
CA ALA A 324 1.64 -4.70 0.89
C ALA A 324 1.77 -5.25 2.31
N ILE A 325 2.44 -6.38 2.41
CA ILE A 325 2.75 -7.05 3.67
C ILE A 325 4.22 -6.81 3.98
N GLY A 326 4.49 -6.20 5.13
CA GLY A 326 5.81 -5.92 5.66
C GLY A 326 6.22 -6.89 6.76
N VAL A 327 7.52 -7.00 6.99
CA VAL A 327 8.12 -7.80 8.06
C VAL A 327 8.94 -6.89 8.95
N ASN A 328 8.74 -6.99 10.25
CA ASN A 328 9.50 -6.24 11.25
C ASN A 328 10.93 -6.79 11.36
N PRO A 329 11.98 -5.95 11.29
CA PRO A 329 13.36 -6.42 11.43
C PRO A 329 13.70 -6.98 12.83
N ASN A 330 12.88 -6.67 13.85
CA ASN A 330 13.06 -7.19 15.21
C ASN A 330 12.36 -8.53 15.47
N CYS A 331 11.73 -9.12 14.45
CA CYS A 331 11.12 -10.45 14.55
C CYS A 331 12.16 -11.51 14.96
N GLU A 332 11.82 -12.35 15.93
CA GLU A 332 12.71 -13.41 16.43
C GLU A 332 13.00 -14.49 15.38
N TYR A 333 12.00 -14.78 14.51
CA TYR A 333 12.11 -15.79 13.45
C TYR A 333 11.85 -15.18 12.06
N PRO A 334 12.76 -14.36 11.53
CA PRO A 334 12.54 -13.63 10.28
C PRO A 334 12.28 -14.54 9.07
N GLN A 335 12.83 -15.76 9.06
CA GLN A 335 12.56 -16.73 7.99
C GLN A 335 11.09 -17.16 7.95
N VAL A 336 10.46 -17.35 9.13
CA VAL A 336 9.03 -17.70 9.23
C VAL A 336 8.15 -16.50 8.87
N ALA A 337 8.50 -15.31 9.37
CA ALA A 337 7.77 -14.07 9.10
C ALA A 337 7.81 -13.70 7.61
N VAL A 338 8.96 -13.83 6.93
CA VAL A 338 9.10 -13.58 5.49
C VAL A 338 8.32 -14.63 4.68
N ALA A 339 8.36 -15.91 5.09
CA ALA A 339 7.58 -16.95 4.44
C ALA A 339 6.07 -16.71 4.57
N LEU A 340 5.60 -16.27 5.76
CA LEU A 340 4.20 -15.90 5.97
C LEU A 340 3.83 -14.66 5.12
N ALA A 341 4.66 -13.62 5.09
CA ALA A 341 4.40 -12.44 4.27
C ALA A 341 4.27 -12.80 2.78
N ARG A 342 5.15 -13.68 2.28
CA ARG A 342 5.10 -14.22 0.92
C ARG A 342 3.83 -15.02 0.67
N TYR A 343 3.42 -15.86 1.62
CA TYR A 343 2.19 -16.65 1.53
C TYR A 343 0.95 -15.76 1.48
N LEU A 344 0.83 -14.78 2.36
CA LEU A 344 -0.29 -13.84 2.40
C LEU A 344 -0.40 -12.99 1.13
N GLY A 345 0.71 -12.72 0.43
CA GLY A 345 0.74 -12.04 -0.86
C GLY A 345 0.68 -12.97 -2.07
N SER A 346 0.54 -14.29 -1.89
CA SER A 346 0.45 -15.26 -2.98
C SER A 346 -0.84 -15.13 -3.79
N ALA A 347 -0.85 -15.69 -5.01
CA ALA A 347 -2.05 -15.69 -5.85
C ALA A 347 -3.25 -16.38 -5.16
N ASP A 348 -3.03 -17.46 -4.41
CA ASP A 348 -4.09 -18.18 -3.69
C ASP A 348 -4.65 -17.34 -2.54
N ALA A 349 -3.80 -16.68 -1.77
CA ALA A 349 -4.23 -15.79 -0.68
C ALA A 349 -4.94 -14.53 -1.23
N GLN A 350 -4.46 -13.93 -2.32
CA GLN A 350 -5.13 -12.81 -2.99
C GLN A 350 -6.48 -13.24 -3.58
N LYS A 351 -6.58 -14.45 -4.15
CA LYS A 351 -7.85 -14.99 -4.63
C LYS A 351 -8.85 -15.17 -3.49
N ALA A 352 -8.44 -15.75 -2.38
CA ALA A 352 -9.28 -15.87 -1.19
C ALA A 352 -9.72 -14.49 -0.65
N HIS A 353 -8.82 -13.50 -0.66
CA HIS A 353 -9.13 -12.13 -0.24
C HIS A 353 -10.19 -11.48 -1.12
N TYR A 354 -10.07 -11.67 -2.45
CA TYR A 354 -11.06 -11.22 -3.40
C TYR A 354 -12.42 -11.91 -3.19
N GLU A 355 -12.44 -13.23 -3.05
CA GLU A 355 -13.67 -14.02 -2.87
C GLU A 355 -14.39 -13.71 -1.55
N MET A 356 -13.66 -13.45 -0.47
CA MET A 356 -14.21 -13.15 0.86
C MET A 356 -14.56 -11.67 1.05
N ARG A 357 -13.74 -10.77 0.50
CA ARG A 357 -13.76 -9.34 0.85
C ARG A 357 -13.89 -8.39 -0.35
N ASN A 358 -13.90 -8.90 -1.59
CA ASN A 358 -13.80 -8.12 -2.82
C ASN A 358 -12.54 -7.23 -2.90
N VAL A 359 -11.46 -7.61 -2.22
CA VAL A 359 -10.17 -6.96 -2.36
C VAL A 359 -9.56 -7.36 -3.70
N VAL A 360 -9.47 -6.40 -4.63
CA VAL A 360 -9.01 -6.66 -6.00
C VAL A 360 -7.53 -7.04 -5.98
N PRO A 361 -7.14 -8.21 -6.50
CA PRO A 361 -5.75 -8.65 -6.50
C PRO A 361 -4.86 -7.75 -7.37
N CYS A 362 -3.56 -7.74 -7.07
CA CYS A 362 -2.55 -7.13 -7.94
C CYS A 362 -1.72 -8.16 -8.73
N ASN A 363 -1.87 -9.45 -8.46
CA ASN A 363 -1.23 -10.51 -9.23
C ASN A 363 -1.77 -10.52 -10.66
N GLU A 364 -0.87 -10.34 -11.66
CA GLU A 364 -1.28 -10.17 -13.07
C GLU A 364 -1.95 -11.41 -13.66
N GLU A 365 -1.48 -12.61 -13.30
CA GLU A 365 -2.10 -13.85 -13.78
C GLU A 365 -3.52 -14.01 -13.23
N LEU A 366 -3.69 -13.79 -11.92
CA LEU A 366 -5.01 -13.85 -11.27
C LEU A 366 -5.96 -12.80 -11.83
N LEU A 367 -5.50 -11.55 -12.02
CA LEU A 367 -6.30 -10.49 -12.64
C LEU A 367 -6.79 -10.88 -14.03
N SER A 368 -5.96 -11.53 -14.83
CA SER A 368 -6.31 -11.98 -16.19
C SER A 368 -7.44 -13.03 -16.21
N GLN A 369 -7.65 -13.72 -15.09
CA GLN A 369 -8.70 -14.75 -14.93
C GLN A 369 -10.02 -14.16 -14.43
N ILE A 370 -10.02 -12.96 -13.85
CA ILE A 370 -11.24 -12.28 -13.37
C ILE A 370 -11.81 -11.45 -14.51
N THR A 371 -12.81 -11.99 -15.16
CA THR A 371 -13.54 -11.33 -16.25
C THR A 371 -14.96 -10.99 -15.76
N ASP A 372 -15.56 -9.96 -16.38
CA ASP A 372 -16.96 -9.57 -16.12
C ASP A 372 -17.25 -9.06 -14.68
N ASP A 373 -16.22 -8.61 -13.94
CA ASP A 373 -16.39 -7.90 -12.67
C ASP A 373 -16.18 -6.40 -12.84
N ALA A 374 -17.24 -5.63 -12.59
CA ALA A 374 -17.22 -4.19 -12.75
C ALA A 374 -16.24 -3.48 -11.77
N LEU A 375 -16.09 -4.03 -10.55
CA LEU A 375 -15.13 -3.48 -9.56
C LEU A 375 -13.69 -3.65 -10.02
N VAL A 376 -13.34 -4.85 -10.47
CA VAL A 376 -12.00 -5.14 -11.00
C VAL A 376 -11.71 -4.27 -12.22
N THR A 377 -12.68 -4.14 -13.12
CA THR A 377 -12.58 -3.26 -14.30
C THR A 377 -12.35 -1.81 -13.88
N ALA A 378 -13.17 -1.27 -12.98
CA ALA A 378 -13.07 0.12 -12.53
C ALA A 378 -11.73 0.41 -11.84
N GLN A 379 -11.25 -0.50 -10.97
CA GLN A 379 -9.96 -0.35 -10.31
C GLN A 379 -8.79 -0.40 -11.29
N ASN A 380 -8.80 -1.36 -12.23
CA ASN A 380 -7.75 -1.49 -13.24
C ASN A 380 -7.77 -0.32 -14.23
N ASP A 381 -8.94 0.10 -14.69
CA ASP A 381 -9.05 1.27 -15.57
C ASP A 381 -8.59 2.54 -14.87
N THR A 382 -8.92 2.70 -13.58
CA THR A 382 -8.41 3.83 -12.80
C THR A 382 -6.90 3.77 -12.66
N PHE A 383 -6.34 2.63 -12.27
CA PHE A 383 -4.90 2.46 -12.09
C PHE A 383 -4.13 2.74 -13.38
N ASN A 384 -4.61 2.24 -14.51
CA ASN A 384 -3.90 2.33 -15.79
C ASN A 384 -4.16 3.65 -16.55
N ASN A 385 -5.36 4.23 -16.44
CA ASN A 385 -5.78 5.33 -17.31
C ASN A 385 -5.98 6.66 -16.58
N THR A 386 -6.40 6.62 -15.30
CA THR A 386 -6.83 7.81 -14.56
C THR A 386 -6.16 7.91 -13.19
N SER A 387 -4.89 7.52 -13.10
CA SER A 387 -4.08 7.71 -11.90
C SER A 387 -2.69 8.25 -12.21
N ILE A 388 -2.00 8.67 -11.17
CA ILE A 388 -0.56 8.90 -11.13
C ILE A 388 0.01 8.09 -9.97
N ILE A 389 1.23 7.60 -10.12
CA ILE A 389 1.93 6.98 -8.98
C ILE A 389 2.14 8.05 -7.92
N GLN A 390 1.74 7.75 -6.68
CA GLN A 390 1.99 8.63 -5.55
C GLN A 390 3.50 8.81 -5.37
N PRO A 391 4.01 10.06 -5.30
CA PRO A 391 5.45 10.29 -5.14
C PRO A 391 6.01 9.70 -3.84
N PHE A 392 7.18 9.05 -3.92
CA PHE A 392 7.90 8.46 -2.77
C PHE A 392 9.06 9.31 -2.29
N VAL A 393 9.19 10.55 -2.75
CA VAL A 393 10.24 11.46 -2.32
C VAL A 393 10.00 11.94 -0.89
N LYS A 394 11.05 12.24 -0.15
CA LYS A 394 10.98 12.65 1.26
C LYS A 394 10.07 13.87 1.46
N ASN A 395 10.14 14.85 0.57
CA ASN A 395 9.38 16.09 0.68
C ASN A 395 7.86 15.91 0.40
N MET A 396 7.40 14.73 -0.04
CA MET A 396 5.97 14.43 -0.15
C MET A 396 5.24 14.57 1.20
N SER A 397 5.95 14.39 2.31
CA SER A 397 5.42 14.62 3.66
C SER A 397 4.90 16.06 3.88
N ASN A 398 5.46 17.04 3.16
CA ASN A 398 5.05 18.45 3.27
C ASN A 398 3.71 18.74 2.57
N TYR A 399 3.27 17.87 1.67
CA TYR A 399 2.03 18.02 0.90
C TYR A 399 0.77 17.82 1.75
N TRP A 400 0.76 16.84 2.64
CA TRP A 400 -0.46 16.28 3.23
C TRP A 400 -1.25 17.30 4.04
N THR A 401 -0.65 17.89 5.06
CA THR A 401 -1.32 18.83 5.97
C THR A 401 -1.77 20.14 5.28
N PRO A 402 -0.96 20.78 4.43
CA PRO A 402 -1.42 21.95 3.69
C PRO A 402 -2.60 21.66 2.75
N ALA A 403 -2.58 20.54 2.03
CA ALA A 403 -3.66 20.15 1.12
C ALA A 403 -4.96 19.85 1.88
N GLU A 404 -4.88 19.15 3.02
CA GLU A 404 -6.02 18.89 3.89
C GLU A 404 -6.64 20.19 4.44
N ASN A 405 -5.80 21.09 4.96
CA ASN A 405 -6.25 22.39 5.47
C ASN A 405 -6.88 23.25 4.39
N PHE A 406 -6.36 23.18 3.17
CA PHE A 406 -6.93 23.89 2.04
C PHE A 406 -8.34 23.37 1.70
N GLY A 407 -8.53 22.05 1.66
CA GLY A 407 -9.85 21.44 1.49
C GLY A 407 -10.85 21.86 2.57
N LYS A 408 -10.42 21.92 3.82
CA LYS A 408 -11.22 22.44 4.93
C LYS A 408 -11.59 23.92 4.76
N SER A 409 -10.62 24.74 4.33
CA SER A 409 -10.85 26.16 4.06
C SER A 409 -11.83 26.42 2.91
N LEU A 410 -11.83 25.54 1.88
CA LEU A 410 -12.85 25.57 0.81
C LEU A 410 -14.25 25.32 1.37
N VAL A 411 -14.43 24.25 2.13
CA VAL A 411 -15.74 23.87 2.70
C VAL A 411 -16.25 24.91 3.71
N ASN A 412 -15.33 25.56 4.44
CA ASN A 412 -15.66 26.63 5.39
C ASN A 412 -15.98 27.97 4.71
N GLY A 413 -15.82 28.10 3.38
CA GLY A 413 -16.03 29.33 2.64
C GLY A 413 -14.96 30.41 2.86
N GLU A 414 -13.78 30.00 3.35
CA GLU A 414 -12.60 30.88 3.53
C GLU A 414 -11.88 31.16 2.21
N VAL A 415 -11.97 30.19 1.26
CA VAL A 415 -11.50 30.34 -0.12
C VAL A 415 -12.66 30.81 -0.99
N THR A 416 -12.48 31.90 -1.71
CA THR A 416 -13.49 32.50 -2.58
C THR A 416 -12.84 32.91 -3.90
N HIS A 417 -13.62 33.26 -4.93
CA HIS A 417 -13.07 33.80 -6.17
C HIS A 417 -12.22 35.06 -5.97
N ASP A 418 -12.58 35.90 -4.99
CA ASP A 418 -11.86 37.15 -4.72
C ASP A 418 -10.44 36.92 -4.17
N ASN A 419 -10.22 35.82 -3.44
CA ASN A 419 -8.92 35.48 -2.86
C ASN A 419 -8.27 34.21 -3.45
N ALA A 420 -8.86 33.60 -4.48
CA ALA A 420 -8.40 32.35 -5.04
C ALA A 420 -6.90 32.35 -5.45
N ALA A 421 -6.43 33.46 -6.06
CA ALA A 421 -5.03 33.59 -6.43
C ALA A 421 -4.09 33.57 -5.20
N GLU A 422 -4.41 34.34 -4.17
CA GLU A 422 -3.64 34.40 -2.93
C GLU A 422 -3.63 33.06 -2.20
N MET A 423 -4.79 32.38 -2.11
CA MET A 423 -4.94 31.13 -1.41
C MET A 423 -4.24 29.98 -2.15
N THR A 424 -4.23 30.01 -3.49
CA THR A 424 -3.45 29.06 -4.32
C THR A 424 -1.95 29.22 -4.11
N GLU A 425 -1.44 30.46 -4.12
CA GLU A 425 -0.02 30.75 -3.87
C GLU A 425 0.39 30.31 -2.45
N LYS A 426 -0.46 30.58 -1.47
CA LYS A 426 -0.23 30.16 -0.08
C LYS A 426 -0.20 28.64 0.05
N LEU A 427 -1.11 27.93 -0.62
CA LEU A 427 -1.12 26.46 -0.67
C LEU A 427 0.19 25.94 -1.25
N ASN A 428 0.59 26.40 -2.44
CA ASN A 428 1.82 25.99 -3.09
C ASN A 428 3.06 26.26 -2.23
N THR A 429 3.14 27.46 -1.65
CA THR A 429 4.25 27.84 -0.76
C THR A 429 4.32 26.90 0.47
N SER A 430 3.16 26.60 1.09
CA SER A 430 3.11 25.75 2.28
C SER A 430 3.56 24.32 2.00
N MET A 431 3.22 23.76 0.82
CA MET A 431 3.63 22.42 0.41
C MET A 431 5.12 22.32 0.05
N ASN A 432 5.75 23.44 -0.31
CA ASN A 432 7.18 23.50 -0.65
C ASN A 432 8.06 24.02 0.48
N THR A 433 7.48 24.30 1.65
CA THR A 433 8.22 24.76 2.82
C THR A 433 8.33 23.61 3.81
N SER A 434 9.55 23.12 4.07
CA SER A 434 9.77 22.13 5.12
C SER A 434 9.24 22.68 6.45
N ALA A 435 8.46 21.89 7.15
CA ALA A 435 8.20 22.17 8.56
C ALA A 435 9.58 22.31 9.24
N VAL A 436 9.82 23.45 9.85
CA VAL A 436 11.09 23.72 10.56
C VAL A 436 11.26 22.61 11.60
N GLU A 437 12.33 21.82 11.44
CA GLU A 437 12.76 20.82 12.41
C GLU A 437 12.94 21.42 13.81
#